data_25103a77ecc9b1bcfbe5a8231bf9039d
#
_entry.id   25103a77ecc9b1bcfbe5a8231bf9039d
#
_cell.length_a   1.000
_cell.length_b   1.000
_cell.length_c   1.000
_cell.angle_alpha   90.00
_cell.angle_beta   90.00
_cell.angle_gamma   90.00
#
_symmetry.space_group_name_H-M   'P 1'
#
loop_
_entity.id
_entity.type
_entity.pdbx_description
1 polymer ?
#
loop_
_entity_poly.entity_id
_entity_poly.type
_entity_poly.pdbx_seq_one_letter_code
_entity_poly.pdbx_strand_id
1 'polypeptide(L)'
;ITQGVIAGWLVVGLALHLAAVGLIGLSVIVLATAFNGITEEHALGKAFEEALPFTSLLAVFFAVVAVIIDQNLFTPVITWVLSYEGNTQMVMFYIANGLLSMVSDNVFVGTVYIEQIAQALADGRINRDQFDMLAVAINTGTNLPSVATPNGQAAFLFLLTSALAPLVRLSYGRMVYMALPYTIVLSIVGFICIQSGFLTDSTEKLYEKGLIKHHSAIVQPSGGDHH
;
A
#
# COMPACT_ATOMS: atom_id res chain seq x y z
N ILE A 1 21.38 -6.04 23.22
CA ILE A 1 21.18 -7.38 22.64
C ILE A 1 19.69 -7.66 22.48
N THR A 2 18.87 -7.53 23.53
CA THR A 2 17.41 -7.82 23.50
C THR A 2 16.67 -7.08 22.40
N GLN A 3 16.89 -5.77 22.26
CA GLN A 3 16.25 -4.97 21.20
C GLN A 3 16.66 -5.44 19.79
N GLY A 4 17.92 -5.86 19.61
CA GLY A 4 18.40 -6.40 18.35
C GLY A 4 17.72 -7.73 17.97
N VAL A 5 17.48 -8.61 18.96
CA VAL A 5 16.76 -9.87 18.76
C VAL A 5 15.30 -9.62 18.40
N ILE A 6 14.65 -8.69 19.08
CA ILE A 6 13.25 -8.32 18.80
C ILE A 6 13.11 -7.68 17.41
N ALA A 7 14.05 -6.79 17.02
CA ALA A 7 14.10 -6.24 15.69
C ALA A 7 14.32 -7.33 14.62
N GLY A 8 15.21 -8.28 14.91
CA GLY A 8 15.41 -9.46 14.05
C GLY A 8 14.14 -10.30 13.91
N TRP A 9 13.42 -10.53 15.00
CA TRP A 9 12.11 -11.20 14.97
C TRP A 9 11.10 -10.47 14.10
N LEU A 10 10.99 -9.14 14.23
CA LEU A 10 10.11 -8.32 13.40
C LEU A 10 10.42 -8.49 11.91
N VAL A 11 11.70 -8.35 11.54
CA VAL A 11 12.14 -8.46 10.14
C VAL A 11 11.87 -9.86 9.58
N VAL A 12 12.25 -10.90 10.31
CA VAL A 12 12.05 -12.29 9.89
C VAL A 12 10.57 -12.64 9.81
N GLY A 13 9.80 -12.25 10.83
CA GLY A 13 8.35 -12.47 10.88
C GLY A 13 7.60 -11.86 9.71
N LEU A 14 7.95 -10.62 9.35
CA LEU A 14 7.35 -9.92 8.20
C LEU A 14 7.83 -10.51 6.87
N ALA A 15 9.13 -10.78 6.73
CA ALA A 15 9.70 -11.30 5.48
C ALA A 15 9.18 -12.71 5.14
N LEU A 16 9.01 -13.57 6.14
CA LEU A 16 8.51 -14.93 5.97
C LEU A 16 6.98 -15.05 6.07
N HIS A 17 6.27 -13.94 6.30
CA HIS A 17 4.80 -13.90 6.48
C HIS A 17 4.31 -14.93 7.52
N LEU A 18 5.03 -15.05 8.66
CA LEU A 18 4.74 -16.06 9.68
C LEU A 18 3.37 -15.88 10.33
N ALA A 19 2.87 -14.66 10.38
CA ALA A 19 1.55 -14.33 10.90
C ALA A 19 1.05 -13.01 10.29
N ALA A 20 -0.21 -12.65 10.57
CA ALA A 20 -0.73 -11.34 10.21
C ALA A 20 0.12 -10.20 10.82
N VAL A 21 0.34 -9.14 10.05
CA VAL A 21 1.22 -8.01 10.42
C VAL A 21 0.90 -7.45 11.81
N GLY A 22 -0.39 -7.33 12.15
CA GLY A 22 -0.83 -6.87 13.47
C GLY A 22 -0.43 -7.81 14.61
N LEU A 23 -0.45 -9.13 14.39
CA LEU A 23 0.00 -10.11 15.38
C LEU A 23 1.52 -10.08 15.59
N ILE A 24 2.28 -9.91 14.51
CA ILE A 24 3.73 -9.73 14.59
C ILE A 24 4.04 -8.45 15.37
N GLY A 25 3.36 -7.33 15.06
CA GLY A 25 3.49 -6.07 15.79
C GLY A 25 3.16 -6.21 17.27
N LEU A 26 2.06 -6.87 17.60
CA LEU A 26 1.67 -7.14 18.98
C LEU A 26 2.73 -8.00 19.72
N SER A 27 3.24 -9.04 19.07
CA SER A 27 4.32 -9.86 19.64
C SER A 27 5.58 -9.05 19.95
N VAL A 28 5.93 -8.10 19.06
CA VAL A 28 7.05 -7.18 19.27
C VAL A 28 6.82 -6.29 20.49
N ILE A 29 5.62 -5.73 20.65
CA ILE A 29 5.25 -4.92 21.81
C ILE A 29 5.39 -5.75 23.09
N VAL A 30 4.80 -6.95 23.12
CA VAL A 30 4.86 -7.85 24.29
C VAL A 30 6.29 -8.24 24.63
N LEU A 31 7.09 -8.64 23.64
CA LEU A 31 8.48 -9.01 23.85
C LEU A 31 9.32 -7.81 24.32
N ALA A 32 9.14 -6.66 23.69
CA ALA A 32 9.88 -5.46 24.06
C ALA A 32 9.56 -4.99 25.48
N THR A 33 8.30 -5.00 25.90
CA THR A 33 7.90 -4.61 27.26
C THR A 33 8.35 -5.63 28.29
N ALA A 34 8.13 -6.91 28.05
CA ALA A 34 8.48 -7.99 28.98
C ALA A 34 9.99 -8.08 29.21
N PHE A 35 10.80 -8.09 28.16
CA PHE A 35 12.25 -8.25 28.28
C PHE A 35 13.00 -6.97 28.73
N ASN A 36 12.38 -5.80 28.61
CA ASN A 36 12.96 -4.58 29.17
C ASN A 36 12.41 -4.23 30.55
N GLY A 37 11.57 -5.08 31.14
CA GLY A 37 11.00 -4.88 32.47
C GLY A 37 9.99 -3.73 32.55
N ILE A 38 9.41 -3.32 31.42
CA ILE A 38 8.38 -2.28 31.34
C ILE A 38 7.03 -2.93 31.59
N THR A 39 6.70 -3.16 32.87
CA THR A 39 5.45 -3.81 33.29
C THR A 39 4.51 -2.86 34.02
N GLU A 40 4.98 -1.63 34.31
CA GLU A 40 4.19 -0.64 35.00
C GLU A 40 3.10 -0.08 34.08
N GLU A 41 1.86 -0.07 34.57
CA GLU A 41 0.68 0.45 33.87
C GLU A 41 0.87 1.90 33.41
N HIS A 42 1.51 2.72 34.24
CA HIS A 42 1.78 4.13 33.92
C HIS A 42 2.72 4.28 32.71
N ALA A 43 3.76 3.48 32.60
CA ALA A 43 4.70 3.54 31.47
C ALA A 43 4.04 3.08 30.17
N LEU A 44 3.23 2.03 30.22
CA LEU A 44 2.45 1.56 29.08
C LEU A 44 1.38 2.59 28.69
N GLY A 45 0.66 3.16 29.65
CA GLY A 45 -0.34 4.19 29.40
C GLY A 45 0.22 5.41 28.70
N LYS A 46 1.42 5.87 29.10
CA LYS A 46 2.09 7.00 28.44
C LYS A 46 2.45 6.69 26.98
N ALA A 47 2.91 5.49 26.66
CA ALA A 47 3.22 5.07 25.31
C ALA A 47 1.94 5.05 24.42
N PHE A 48 0.82 4.60 24.96
CA PHE A 48 -0.48 4.65 24.28
C PHE A 48 -0.95 6.09 24.08
N GLU A 49 -0.80 6.97 25.07
CA GLU A 49 -1.13 8.39 24.97
C GLU A 49 -0.36 9.09 23.86
N GLU A 50 0.93 8.79 23.72
CA GLU A 50 1.78 9.31 22.64
C GLU A 50 1.35 8.80 21.25
N ALA A 51 0.82 7.58 21.13
CA ALA A 51 0.34 7.00 19.89
C ALA A 51 -1.10 7.43 19.53
N LEU A 52 -1.88 7.93 20.49
CA LEU A 52 -3.30 8.22 20.33
C LEU A 52 -3.62 9.26 19.24
N PRO A 53 -2.87 10.37 19.09
CA PRO A 53 -3.14 11.36 18.04
C PRO A 53 -3.08 10.75 16.63
N PHE A 54 -2.08 9.90 16.37
CA PHE A 54 -1.94 9.22 15.08
C PHE A 54 -3.04 8.17 14.88
N THR A 55 -3.34 7.37 15.90
CA THR A 55 -4.41 6.35 15.85
C THR A 55 -5.78 6.97 15.62
N SER A 56 -6.07 8.09 16.30
CA SER A 56 -7.31 8.83 16.12
C SER A 56 -7.44 9.41 14.71
N LEU A 57 -6.35 9.94 14.17
CA LEU A 57 -6.30 10.44 12.80
C LEU A 57 -6.61 9.31 11.79
N LEU A 58 -6.00 8.13 11.97
CA LEU A 58 -6.28 6.96 11.13
C LEU A 58 -7.74 6.52 11.23
N ALA A 59 -8.32 6.50 12.44
CA ALA A 59 -9.72 6.12 12.64
C ALA A 59 -10.68 7.05 11.88
N VAL A 60 -10.47 8.37 11.98
CA VAL A 60 -11.26 9.36 11.23
C VAL A 60 -11.03 9.21 9.73
N PHE A 61 -9.80 9.00 9.33
CA PHE A 61 -9.45 8.79 7.93
C PHE A 61 -10.18 7.57 7.35
N PHE A 62 -10.15 6.41 8.02
CA PHE A 62 -10.88 5.23 7.56
C PHE A 62 -12.40 5.42 7.55
N ALA A 63 -12.96 6.22 8.45
CA ALA A 63 -14.37 6.58 8.40
C ALA A 63 -14.71 7.38 7.13
N VAL A 64 -13.89 8.37 6.77
CA VAL A 64 -14.04 9.13 5.52
C VAL A 64 -13.91 8.23 4.30
N VAL A 65 -12.94 7.32 4.32
CA VAL A 65 -12.71 6.32 3.28
C VAL A 65 -13.94 5.43 3.07
N ALA A 66 -14.53 4.95 4.16
CA ALA A 66 -15.75 4.12 4.09
C ALA A 66 -16.89 4.86 3.38
N VAL A 67 -17.06 6.16 3.64
CA VAL A 67 -18.04 7.00 2.94
C VAL A 67 -17.70 7.13 1.44
N ILE A 68 -16.43 7.34 1.10
CA ILE A 68 -15.99 7.46 -0.30
C ILE A 68 -16.27 6.17 -1.09
N ILE A 69 -16.03 5.00 -0.46
CA ILE A 69 -16.31 3.69 -1.06
C ILE A 69 -17.81 3.51 -1.21
N ASP A 70 -18.59 3.74 -0.16
CA ASP A 70 -20.07 3.59 -0.15
C ASP A 70 -20.73 4.47 -1.23
N GLN A 71 -20.25 5.68 -1.40
CA GLN A 71 -20.75 6.62 -2.39
C GLN A 71 -20.16 6.40 -3.81
N ASN A 72 -19.33 5.39 -4.00
CA ASN A 72 -18.70 5.04 -5.29
C ASN A 72 -18.00 6.23 -5.98
N LEU A 73 -17.37 7.13 -5.23
CA LEU A 73 -16.80 8.37 -5.77
C LEU A 73 -15.63 8.13 -6.73
N PHE A 74 -14.97 6.98 -6.66
CA PHE A 74 -13.89 6.60 -7.58
C PHE A 74 -14.35 5.86 -8.84
N THR A 75 -15.57 5.35 -8.85
CA THR A 75 -16.11 4.58 -9.98
C THR A 75 -15.97 5.29 -11.33
N PRO A 76 -16.25 6.61 -11.46
CA PRO A 76 -16.08 7.30 -12.74
C PRO A 76 -14.63 7.28 -13.24
N VAL A 77 -13.66 7.49 -12.37
CA VAL A 77 -12.22 7.49 -12.72
C VAL A 77 -11.80 6.09 -13.14
N ILE A 78 -12.21 5.08 -12.37
CA ILE A 78 -11.86 3.68 -12.64
C ILE A 78 -12.49 3.20 -13.94
N THR A 79 -13.76 3.51 -14.18
CA THR A 79 -14.44 3.17 -15.42
C THR A 79 -13.76 3.85 -16.63
N TRP A 80 -13.36 5.09 -16.47
CA TRP A 80 -12.61 5.81 -17.49
C TRP A 80 -11.25 5.15 -17.77
N VAL A 81 -10.49 4.77 -16.74
CA VAL A 81 -9.21 4.09 -16.93
C VAL A 81 -9.39 2.68 -17.52
N LEU A 82 -10.43 1.94 -17.09
CA LEU A 82 -10.76 0.63 -17.64
C LEU A 82 -11.24 0.68 -19.12
N SER A 83 -11.60 1.85 -19.64
CA SER A 83 -11.94 2.01 -21.05
C SER A 83 -10.72 1.98 -22.00
N TYR A 84 -9.51 2.11 -21.45
CA TYR A 84 -8.27 1.93 -22.19
C TYR A 84 -7.86 0.46 -22.20
N GLU A 85 -6.98 0.09 -23.13
CA GLU A 85 -6.45 -1.27 -23.27
C GLU A 85 -4.93 -1.31 -23.21
N GLY A 86 -4.39 -2.47 -22.89
CA GLY A 86 -2.96 -2.77 -22.94
C GLY A 86 -2.12 -1.83 -22.08
N ASN A 87 -0.98 -1.40 -22.61
CA ASN A 87 -0.03 -0.56 -21.89
C ASN A 87 -0.61 0.82 -21.51
N THR A 88 -1.48 1.39 -22.34
CA THR A 88 -2.12 2.66 -22.04
C THR A 88 -2.96 2.60 -20.76
N GLN A 89 -3.67 1.50 -20.56
CA GLN A 89 -4.44 1.27 -19.34
C GLN A 89 -3.56 1.26 -18.09
N MET A 90 -2.42 0.55 -18.14
CA MET A 90 -1.45 0.51 -17.03
C MET A 90 -0.89 1.91 -16.72
N VAL A 91 -0.52 2.66 -17.76
CA VAL A 91 -0.03 4.05 -17.62
C VAL A 91 -1.09 4.95 -17.00
N MET A 92 -2.34 4.84 -17.44
CA MET A 92 -3.44 5.64 -16.87
C MET A 92 -3.74 5.29 -15.42
N PHE A 93 -3.69 4.01 -15.04
CA PHE A 93 -3.77 3.62 -13.64
C PHE A 93 -2.62 4.19 -12.82
N TYR A 94 -1.39 4.13 -13.33
CA TYR A 94 -0.23 4.70 -12.67
C TYR A 94 -0.40 6.21 -12.41
N ILE A 95 -0.82 6.97 -13.41
CA ILE A 95 -1.01 8.42 -13.30
C ILE A 95 -2.16 8.75 -12.36
N ALA A 96 -3.34 8.14 -12.54
CA ALA A 96 -4.51 8.42 -11.73
C ALA A 96 -4.26 8.11 -10.24
N ASN A 97 -3.69 6.94 -9.97
CA ASN A 97 -3.31 6.56 -8.61
C ASN A 97 -2.22 7.48 -8.05
N GLY A 98 -1.22 7.82 -8.85
CA GLY A 98 -0.12 8.68 -8.44
C GLY A 98 -0.60 10.06 -8.01
N LEU A 99 -1.42 10.70 -8.80
CA LEU A 99 -1.97 12.02 -8.48
C LEU A 99 -2.83 11.99 -7.21
N LEU A 100 -3.65 10.95 -7.07
CA LEU A 100 -4.52 10.81 -5.91
C LEU A 100 -3.74 10.48 -4.64
N SER A 101 -2.74 9.61 -4.73
CA SER A 101 -1.91 9.22 -3.58
C SER A 101 -0.95 10.30 -3.10
N MET A 102 -0.66 11.32 -3.91
CA MET A 102 0.06 12.51 -3.43
C MET A 102 -0.74 13.32 -2.39
N VAL A 103 -2.07 13.26 -2.45
CA VAL A 103 -2.95 14.06 -1.59
C VAL A 103 -3.61 13.21 -0.52
N SER A 104 -3.87 11.96 -0.82
CA SER A 104 -4.51 10.97 0.06
C SER A 104 -3.53 9.87 0.47
N ASP A 105 -3.87 9.10 1.50
CA ASP A 105 -3.06 7.96 1.93
C ASP A 105 -2.94 6.89 0.82
N ASN A 106 -1.71 6.42 0.61
CA ASN A 106 -1.40 5.47 -0.46
C ASN A 106 -2.05 4.10 -0.25
N VAL A 107 -2.17 3.64 0.99
CA VAL A 107 -2.81 2.35 1.32
C VAL A 107 -4.28 2.40 0.95
N PHE A 108 -4.94 3.51 1.28
CA PHE A 108 -6.33 3.72 0.90
C PHE A 108 -6.53 3.70 -0.62
N VAL A 109 -5.77 4.55 -1.33
CA VAL A 109 -5.87 4.64 -2.79
C VAL A 109 -5.62 3.28 -3.42
N GLY A 110 -4.55 2.58 -3.00
CA GLY A 110 -4.23 1.23 -3.48
C GLY A 110 -5.36 0.24 -3.24
N THR A 111 -5.92 0.21 -2.03
CA THR A 111 -7.02 -0.71 -1.66
C THR A 111 -8.23 -0.50 -2.55
N VAL A 112 -8.70 0.75 -2.70
CA VAL A 112 -9.88 1.06 -3.52
C VAL A 112 -9.69 0.61 -4.97
N TYR A 113 -8.53 0.90 -5.56
CA TYR A 113 -8.30 0.55 -6.96
C TYR A 113 -8.09 -0.95 -7.17
N ILE A 114 -7.44 -1.64 -6.22
CA ILE A 114 -7.29 -3.11 -6.28
C ILE A 114 -8.65 -3.79 -6.14
N GLU A 115 -9.52 -3.34 -5.24
CA GLU A 115 -10.88 -3.88 -5.12
C GLU A 115 -11.68 -3.72 -6.40
N GLN A 116 -11.56 -2.57 -7.08
CA GLN A 116 -12.28 -2.32 -8.32
C GLN A 116 -11.79 -3.19 -9.50
N ILE A 117 -10.48 -3.42 -9.63
CA ILE A 117 -9.98 -4.35 -10.64
C ILE A 117 -10.27 -5.80 -10.26
N ALA A 118 -10.34 -6.15 -8.98
CA ALA A 118 -10.79 -7.46 -8.52
C ALA A 118 -12.27 -7.70 -8.88
N GLN A 119 -13.12 -6.69 -8.74
CA GLN A 119 -14.49 -6.76 -9.21
C GLN A 119 -14.55 -6.91 -10.74
N ALA A 120 -13.73 -6.18 -11.49
CA ALA A 120 -13.65 -6.30 -12.94
C ALA A 120 -13.20 -7.71 -13.39
N LEU A 121 -12.33 -8.35 -12.61
CA LEU A 121 -11.93 -9.75 -12.82
C LEU A 121 -13.09 -10.70 -12.52
N ALA A 122 -13.81 -10.51 -11.41
CA ALA A 122 -14.98 -11.31 -11.04
C ALA A 122 -16.10 -11.21 -12.07
N ASP A 123 -16.31 -10.02 -12.63
CA ASP A 123 -17.28 -9.74 -13.70
C ASP A 123 -16.84 -10.28 -15.08
N GLY A 124 -15.63 -10.85 -15.19
CA GLY A 124 -15.08 -11.35 -16.46
C GLY A 124 -14.68 -10.26 -17.46
N ARG A 125 -14.59 -8.99 -17.04
CA ARG A 125 -14.18 -7.86 -17.89
C ARG A 125 -12.68 -7.83 -18.17
N ILE A 126 -11.88 -8.41 -17.29
CA ILE A 126 -10.44 -8.59 -17.42
C ILE A 126 -10.08 -10.02 -17.08
N ASN A 127 -8.97 -10.52 -17.63
CA ASN A 127 -8.43 -11.82 -17.25
C ASN A 127 -7.45 -11.71 -16.07
N ARG A 128 -7.00 -12.86 -15.53
CA ARG A 128 -6.12 -12.88 -14.38
C ARG A 128 -4.74 -12.25 -14.66
N ASP A 129 -4.15 -12.53 -15.81
CA ASP A 129 -2.85 -11.97 -16.18
C ASP A 129 -2.93 -10.44 -16.29
N GLN A 130 -4.03 -9.92 -16.86
CA GLN A 130 -4.30 -8.48 -16.92
C GLN A 130 -4.49 -7.88 -15.52
N PHE A 131 -5.22 -8.57 -14.64
CA PHE A 131 -5.36 -8.15 -13.26
C PHE A 131 -4.00 -8.01 -12.56
N ASP A 132 -3.13 -9.01 -12.69
CA ASP A 132 -1.82 -9.00 -12.06
C ASP A 132 -0.94 -7.84 -12.57
N MET A 133 -0.97 -7.56 -13.87
CA MET A 133 -0.26 -6.42 -14.46
C MET A 133 -0.82 -5.07 -13.97
N LEU A 134 -2.14 -4.93 -13.92
CA LEU A 134 -2.79 -3.73 -13.40
C LEU A 134 -2.52 -3.53 -11.91
N ALA A 135 -2.49 -4.61 -11.12
CA ALA A 135 -2.17 -4.55 -9.70
C ALA A 135 -0.74 -4.03 -9.47
N VAL A 136 0.24 -4.42 -10.29
CA VAL A 136 1.60 -3.86 -10.22
C VAL A 136 1.60 -2.39 -10.60
N ALA A 137 0.89 -1.98 -11.65
CA ALA A 137 0.79 -0.58 -12.04
C ALA A 137 0.13 0.28 -10.96
N ILE A 138 -0.94 -0.21 -10.34
CA ILE A 138 -1.63 0.44 -9.21
C ILE A 138 -0.69 0.56 -8.01
N ASN A 139 -0.06 -0.55 -7.59
CA ASN A 139 0.84 -0.54 -6.45
C ASN A 139 2.02 0.42 -6.65
N THR A 140 2.61 0.41 -7.84
CA THR A 140 3.71 1.33 -8.18
C THR A 140 3.24 2.78 -8.21
N GLY A 141 2.08 3.04 -8.83
CA GLY A 141 1.47 4.36 -8.91
C GLY A 141 1.06 4.93 -7.56
N THR A 142 0.58 4.11 -6.64
CA THR A 142 0.21 4.56 -5.29
C THR A 142 1.43 4.83 -4.41
N ASN A 143 2.52 4.10 -4.58
CA ASN A 143 3.66 4.18 -3.66
C ASN A 143 4.71 5.21 -4.05
N LEU A 144 5.07 5.32 -5.33
CA LEU A 144 6.17 6.19 -5.74
C LEU A 144 5.80 7.68 -5.67
N PRO A 145 4.69 8.15 -6.25
CA PRO A 145 4.30 9.56 -6.18
C PRO A 145 3.82 9.99 -4.79
N SER A 146 3.33 9.09 -3.95
CA SER A 146 2.81 9.40 -2.61
C SER A 146 3.85 10.00 -1.67
N VAL A 147 5.14 9.81 -1.96
CA VAL A 147 6.24 10.46 -1.23
C VAL A 147 6.18 12.00 -1.29
N ALA A 148 5.39 12.57 -2.21
CA ALA A 148 5.27 14.02 -2.38
C ALA A 148 4.82 14.76 -1.13
N THR A 149 3.94 14.19 -0.35
CA THR A 149 3.39 14.84 0.84
C THR A 149 3.34 13.91 2.05
N PRO A 150 3.34 14.45 3.26
CA PRO A 150 3.14 13.65 4.47
C PRO A 150 1.81 12.87 4.49
N ASN A 151 0.77 13.39 3.83
CA ASN A 151 -0.53 12.72 3.77
C ASN A 151 -0.50 11.46 2.88
N GLY A 152 0.35 11.45 1.86
CA GLY A 152 0.48 10.32 0.94
C GLY A 152 1.13 9.09 1.57
N GLN A 153 1.85 9.27 2.67
CA GLN A 153 2.57 8.18 3.37
C GLN A 153 2.30 8.23 4.86
N ALA A 154 1.62 7.24 5.41
CA ALA A 154 1.33 7.14 6.84
C ALA A 154 2.59 7.26 7.72
N ALA A 155 3.73 6.69 7.27
CA ALA A 155 5.00 6.80 7.97
C ALA A 155 5.53 8.25 8.05
N PHE A 156 5.31 9.05 7.02
CA PHE A 156 5.70 10.47 7.01
C PHE A 156 4.81 11.30 7.92
N LEU A 157 3.51 11.01 7.91
CA LEU A 157 2.57 11.66 8.80
C LEU A 157 2.86 11.31 10.25
N PHE A 158 3.17 10.05 10.55
CA PHE A 158 3.62 9.62 11.87
C PHE A 158 4.88 10.35 12.31
N LEU A 159 5.90 10.46 11.44
CA LEU A 159 7.12 11.19 11.74
C LEU A 159 6.81 12.67 12.05
N LEU A 160 5.95 13.31 11.26
CA LEU A 160 5.58 14.72 11.43
C LEU A 160 4.84 15.00 12.73
N THR A 161 4.03 14.04 13.21
CA THR A 161 3.27 14.14 14.46
C THR A 161 4.04 13.62 15.67
N SER A 162 5.22 13.02 15.48
CA SER A 162 6.03 12.46 16.55
C SER A 162 6.79 13.54 17.35
N ALA A 163 7.22 13.19 18.55
CA ALA A 163 8.10 14.05 19.38
C ALA A 163 9.45 14.37 18.71
N LEU A 164 9.84 13.63 17.68
CA LEU A 164 11.07 13.86 16.93
C LEU A 164 10.98 15.09 16.02
N ALA A 165 9.80 15.37 15.47
CA ALA A 165 9.62 16.47 14.52
C ALA A 165 10.06 17.86 15.05
N PRO A 166 9.69 18.28 16.27
CA PRO A 166 10.19 19.52 16.86
C PRO A 166 11.70 19.55 17.05
N LEU A 167 12.31 18.41 17.43
CA LEU A 167 13.76 18.30 17.66
C LEU A 167 14.57 18.58 16.39
N VAL A 168 14.07 18.11 15.23
CA VAL A 168 14.72 18.34 13.92
C VAL A 168 14.12 19.54 13.17
N ARG A 169 13.24 20.29 13.83
CA ARG A 169 12.50 21.42 13.26
C ARG A 169 11.80 21.06 11.93
N LEU A 170 11.22 19.87 11.91
CA LEU A 170 10.47 19.37 10.76
C LEU A 170 9.08 20.02 10.74
N SER A 171 8.74 20.63 9.61
CA SER A 171 7.40 21.13 9.34
C SER A 171 6.84 20.47 8.09
N TYR A 172 5.52 20.53 7.91
CA TYR A 172 4.86 19.98 6.71
C TYR A 172 5.51 20.46 5.41
N GLY A 173 5.64 21.79 5.25
CA GLY A 173 6.22 22.35 4.03
C GLY A 173 7.70 22.00 3.83
N ARG A 174 8.48 21.88 4.92
CA ARG A 174 9.87 21.45 4.85
C ARG A 174 9.97 19.99 4.41
N MET A 175 9.09 19.15 4.90
CA MET A 175 9.04 17.74 4.52
C MET A 175 8.70 17.58 3.03
N VAL A 176 7.67 18.30 2.54
CA VAL A 176 7.33 18.34 1.11
C VAL A 176 8.51 18.79 0.27
N TYR A 177 9.19 19.88 0.67
CA TYR A 177 10.36 20.39 -0.04
C TYR A 177 11.50 19.38 -0.11
N MET A 178 11.78 18.70 1.00
CA MET A 178 12.82 17.66 1.05
C MET A 178 12.47 16.41 0.26
N ALA A 179 11.19 16.05 0.19
CA ALA A 179 10.70 14.89 -0.55
C ALA A 179 10.61 15.15 -2.06
N LEU A 180 10.48 16.41 -2.49
CA LEU A 180 10.23 16.79 -3.89
C LEU A 180 11.21 16.16 -4.91
N PRO A 181 12.53 16.20 -4.73
CA PRO A 181 13.48 15.61 -5.69
C PRO A 181 13.30 14.09 -5.79
N TYR A 182 13.03 13.41 -4.68
CA TYR A 182 12.78 11.97 -4.68
C TYR A 182 11.47 11.64 -5.38
N THR A 183 10.42 12.40 -5.10
CA THR A 183 9.11 12.25 -5.75
C THR A 183 9.22 12.36 -7.26
N ILE A 184 9.90 13.42 -7.75
CA ILE A 184 10.06 13.65 -9.19
C ILE A 184 10.81 12.48 -9.83
N VAL A 185 11.98 12.11 -9.28
CA VAL A 185 12.81 11.04 -9.85
C VAL A 185 12.07 9.70 -9.81
N LEU A 186 11.51 9.30 -8.67
CA LEU A 186 10.81 8.03 -8.52
C LEU A 186 9.57 7.96 -9.42
N SER A 187 8.79 9.05 -9.50
CA SER A 187 7.60 9.09 -10.35
C SER A 187 7.94 9.00 -11.83
N ILE A 188 8.99 9.69 -12.29
CA ILE A 188 9.43 9.62 -13.68
C ILE A 188 9.99 8.23 -14.00
N VAL A 189 10.85 7.67 -13.15
CA VAL A 189 11.41 6.34 -13.36
C VAL A 189 10.31 5.28 -13.38
N GLY A 190 9.38 5.32 -12.42
CA GLY A 190 8.22 4.41 -12.38
C GLY A 190 7.36 4.53 -13.63
N PHE A 191 7.08 5.76 -14.08
CA PHE A 191 6.34 6.02 -15.31
C PHE A 191 7.05 5.42 -16.55
N ILE A 192 8.35 5.65 -16.69
CA ILE A 192 9.15 5.11 -17.79
C ILE A 192 9.14 3.58 -17.76
N CYS A 193 9.31 2.95 -16.58
CA CYS A 193 9.28 1.50 -16.46
C CYS A 193 7.94 0.90 -16.90
N ILE A 194 6.83 1.54 -16.58
CA ILE A 194 5.50 1.07 -16.99
C ILE A 194 5.27 1.35 -18.48
N GLN A 195 5.60 2.55 -18.95
CA GLN A 195 5.35 2.94 -20.35
C GLN A 195 6.24 2.21 -21.35
N SER A 196 7.48 1.91 -21.00
CA SER A 196 8.45 1.25 -21.91
C SER A 196 8.14 -0.23 -22.19
N GLY A 197 7.13 -0.80 -21.57
CA GLY A 197 6.85 -2.24 -21.65
C GLY A 197 7.77 -3.10 -20.78
N PHE A 198 8.66 -2.50 -19.98
CA PHE A 198 9.58 -3.23 -19.10
C PHE A 198 8.86 -4.23 -18.19
N LEU A 199 7.69 -3.87 -17.69
CA LEU A 199 6.88 -4.76 -16.86
C LEU A 199 6.42 -5.98 -17.67
N THR A 200 5.86 -5.75 -18.85
CA THR A 200 5.39 -6.82 -19.74
C THR A 200 6.53 -7.77 -20.15
N ASP A 201 7.65 -7.20 -20.64
CA ASP A 201 8.82 -7.98 -21.06
C ASP A 201 9.43 -8.77 -19.91
N SER A 202 9.48 -8.17 -18.72
CA SER A 202 10.01 -8.85 -17.52
C SER A 202 9.13 -9.99 -17.08
N THR A 203 7.81 -9.80 -17.12
CA THR A 203 6.82 -10.82 -16.77
C THR A 203 6.88 -11.99 -17.76
N GLU A 204 6.96 -11.70 -19.06
CA GLU A 204 7.09 -12.73 -20.10
C GLU A 204 8.35 -13.59 -19.90
N LYS A 205 9.49 -12.97 -19.62
CA LYS A 205 10.72 -13.68 -19.28
C LYS A 205 10.62 -14.56 -18.02
N LEU A 206 9.80 -14.16 -17.05
CA LEU A 206 9.54 -14.96 -15.84
C LEU A 206 8.67 -16.18 -16.17
N TYR A 207 7.69 -16.03 -17.07
CA TYR A 207 6.91 -17.15 -17.61
C TYR A 207 7.79 -18.13 -18.38
N GLU A 208 8.63 -17.64 -19.30
CA GLU A 208 9.54 -18.47 -20.08
C GLU A 208 10.51 -19.26 -19.19
N LYS A 209 10.98 -18.67 -18.10
CA LYS A 209 11.85 -19.35 -17.13
C LYS A 209 11.11 -20.29 -16.18
N GLY A 210 9.79 -20.38 -16.27
CA GLY A 210 8.97 -21.20 -15.38
C GLY A 210 8.95 -20.76 -13.93
N LEU A 211 9.38 -19.51 -13.64
CA LEU A 211 9.38 -18.95 -12.28
C LEU A 211 7.98 -18.51 -11.84
N ILE A 212 7.14 -18.13 -12.78
CA ILE A 212 5.71 -17.87 -12.61
C ILE A 212 4.93 -18.68 -13.64
N LYS A 213 3.68 -19.00 -13.35
CA LYS A 213 2.80 -19.76 -14.24
C LYS A 213 1.68 -18.86 -14.73
N HIS A 214 1.33 -18.94 -16.01
CA HIS A 214 0.09 -18.35 -16.49
C HIS A 214 -1.08 -18.93 -15.72
N HIS A 215 -1.94 -18.08 -15.23
CA HIS A 215 -3.20 -18.48 -14.64
C HIS A 215 -4.16 -18.78 -15.80
N SER A 216 -3.99 -19.97 -16.41
CA SER A 216 -4.98 -20.49 -17.36
C SER A 216 -6.33 -20.38 -16.73
N ALA A 217 -7.32 -19.90 -17.50
CA ALA A 217 -8.69 -19.64 -17.10
C ALA A 217 -9.15 -20.68 -16.07
N ILE A 218 -9.27 -20.27 -14.81
CA ILE A 218 -9.50 -21.20 -13.72
C ILE A 218 -10.96 -21.22 -13.40
N VAL A 219 -11.42 -22.45 -13.53
CA VAL A 219 -12.50 -23.06 -12.72
C VAL A 219 -13.84 -22.39 -12.87
N GLN A 220 -14.57 -22.91 -13.82
CA GLN A 220 -16.01 -23.07 -13.64
C GLN A 220 -16.26 -23.67 -12.27
N PRO A 221 -17.12 -23.08 -11.42
CA PRO A 221 -17.58 -23.77 -10.23
C PRO A 221 -18.22 -25.06 -10.70
N SER A 222 -17.67 -26.17 -10.27
CA SER A 222 -18.27 -27.49 -10.46
C SER A 222 -19.69 -27.39 -9.95
N GLY A 223 -20.64 -27.51 -10.87
CA GLY A 223 -22.05 -27.64 -10.54
C GLY A 223 -22.20 -28.79 -9.57
N GLY A 224 -22.66 -28.50 -8.37
CA GLY A 224 -23.08 -29.52 -7.42
C GLY A 224 -24.26 -30.25 -8.03
N ASP A 225 -24.03 -31.48 -8.44
CA ASP A 225 -25.10 -32.45 -8.63
C ASP A 225 -25.77 -32.68 -7.29
N HIS A 226 -26.92 -32.09 -7.14
CA HIS A 226 -27.89 -32.53 -6.12
C HIS A 226 -28.69 -33.71 -6.69
N HIS A 227 -28.38 -34.87 -6.23
CA HIS A 227 -29.30 -36.00 -6.16
C HIS A 227 -29.70 -36.19 -4.71
#